data_c21b89a509d0eba33a5eb4b22e958155
#
_entry.id   c21b89a509d0eba33a5eb4b22e958155
#
_cell.length_a   1.000
_cell.length_b   1.000
_cell.length_c   1.000
_cell.angle_alpha   90.00
_cell.angle_beta   90.00
_cell.angle_gamma   90.00
#
_symmetry.space_group_name_H-M   'P 1'
#
loop_
_entity.id
_entity.type
_entity.pdbx_description
1 polymer ?
#
loop_
_entity_poly.entity_id
_entity_poly.type
_entity_poly.pdbx_seq_one_letter_code
_entity_poly.pdbx_strand_id
1 'polypeptide(L)'
;MNKIAKYINVFAALAVIAGCTGNFEDYNKNQYEPSALPVNGFLPGMIDWLASPEENPCQRNNTFWGAFGGYVTATNSWSKNNLFSTYNVDDDWNKVTQNETFTKIYSNWFQIKDMTNGTGYHYQMAQLFRIHAMVMIASIQGPMPYTQIADGALYVPYDDEPTVWHALFEDLDAAINQIAATASERPIADVDRVYYGDNTKWLKFANTLKLRMAMRISNVEPEYARQKAEEAVASGVMTSTNDSAYDHLDGRYKNGYYQVGSWGEVKANATIVSYMQGYSDPRTSHYFTGSSVGARSGVAGTTTGNWSSRMGLAYGETDPMPIMYAAEAAFLRAEGALKGWDMGAGTPQSFYEEGIRLSFDEWGATGADAYIANSTALPGNHSDGAYSATNKSKVTIAWNESDSAEKKLEKIITQKWIANFPLGLEGWSDFRRTGYPYIYPPFNNLSNGECSDDRGQRRVRFSADEYLRNSANTLNAVKMLSSGRDSDGTDLWWALKEGSKY
;
A
#
# COMPACT_ATOMS: atom_id res chain seq x y z
N MET A 1 21.58 -18.55 -76.44
CA MET A 1 22.33 -18.74 -75.19
C MET A 1 21.84 -17.87 -73.99
N ASN A 2 20.84 -17.05 -74.12
CA ASN A 2 20.52 -16.07 -73.03
C ASN A 2 19.35 -16.39 -72.11
N LYS A 3 18.64 -17.48 -72.29
CA LYS A 3 17.50 -17.83 -71.37
C LYS A 3 17.92 -18.76 -70.22
N ILE A 4 18.83 -19.69 -70.51
CA ILE A 4 19.33 -20.66 -69.52
C ILE A 4 20.18 -19.97 -68.43
N ALA A 5 21.06 -18.99 -68.84
CA ALA A 5 21.84 -18.20 -67.88
C ALA A 5 20.98 -17.34 -66.91
N LYS A 6 19.82 -16.87 -67.33
CA LYS A 6 18.89 -16.12 -66.45
C LYS A 6 18.25 -17.01 -65.38
N TYR A 7 17.93 -18.25 -65.72
CA TYR A 7 17.32 -19.18 -64.72
C TYR A 7 18.37 -19.71 -63.74
N ILE A 8 19.63 -19.87 -64.16
CA ILE A 8 20.73 -20.28 -63.24
C ILE A 8 21.03 -19.16 -62.23
N ASN A 9 21.02 -17.90 -62.65
CA ASN A 9 21.25 -16.77 -61.75
C ASN A 9 20.07 -16.53 -60.76
N VAL A 10 18.84 -16.81 -61.16
CA VAL A 10 17.66 -16.73 -60.25
C VAL A 10 17.66 -17.88 -59.24
N PHE A 11 18.05 -19.09 -59.66
CA PHE A 11 18.19 -20.23 -58.72
C PHE A 11 19.33 -20.07 -57.75
N ALA A 12 20.48 -19.51 -58.19
CA ALA A 12 21.60 -19.20 -57.33
C ALA A 12 21.27 -18.08 -56.29
N ALA A 13 20.51 -17.06 -56.70
CA ALA A 13 20.07 -15.99 -55.79
C ALA A 13 19.04 -16.49 -54.75
N LEU A 14 18.14 -17.40 -55.13
CA LEU A 14 17.18 -18.04 -54.21
C LEU A 14 17.88 -18.99 -53.23
N ALA A 15 18.92 -19.71 -53.65
CA ALA A 15 19.68 -20.60 -52.78
C ALA A 15 20.51 -19.82 -51.75
N VAL A 16 21.01 -18.62 -52.06
CA VAL A 16 21.76 -17.75 -51.11
C VAL A 16 20.82 -17.14 -50.07
N ILE A 17 19.56 -16.81 -50.44
CA ILE A 17 18.58 -16.28 -49.49
C ILE A 17 18.08 -17.37 -48.53
N ALA A 18 17.93 -18.61 -48.98
CA ALA A 18 17.56 -19.73 -48.13
C ALA A 18 18.66 -20.20 -47.17
N GLY A 19 19.94 -19.97 -47.52
CA GLY A 19 21.09 -20.33 -46.65
C GLY A 19 21.35 -19.38 -45.51
N CYS A 20 20.87 -18.12 -45.59
CA CYS A 20 21.10 -17.13 -44.54
C CYS A 20 20.06 -17.14 -43.42
N THR A 21 18.94 -17.81 -43.60
CA THR A 21 17.84 -17.85 -42.59
C THR A 21 17.75 -19.19 -41.84
N GLY A 22 18.45 -20.23 -42.34
CA GLY A 22 18.33 -21.59 -41.77
C GLY A 22 18.85 -21.75 -40.33
N ASN A 23 19.69 -20.85 -39.86
CA ASN A 23 20.23 -20.89 -38.48
C ASN A 23 19.96 -19.61 -37.71
N PHE A 24 19.06 -18.74 -38.20
CA PHE A 24 18.78 -17.44 -37.56
C PHE A 24 18.22 -17.60 -36.15
N GLU A 25 17.41 -18.61 -35.93
CA GLU A 25 16.86 -18.93 -34.61
C GLU A 25 17.95 -19.46 -33.65
N ASP A 26 18.92 -20.24 -34.15
CA ASP A 26 19.98 -20.78 -33.30
C ASP A 26 21.06 -19.74 -32.99
N TYR A 27 21.33 -18.82 -33.92
CA TYR A 27 22.26 -17.70 -33.68
C TYR A 27 21.67 -16.62 -32.76
N ASN A 28 20.37 -16.49 -32.73
CA ASN A 28 19.67 -15.54 -31.86
C ASN A 28 19.23 -16.14 -30.52
N LYS A 29 19.42 -17.44 -30.30
CA LYS A 29 19.27 -18.01 -28.96
C LYS A 29 20.49 -17.60 -28.16
N ASN A 30 20.24 -16.73 -27.17
CA ASN A 30 21.26 -16.43 -26.18
C ASN A 30 21.56 -17.73 -25.41
N GLN A 31 22.73 -18.33 -25.67
CA GLN A 31 23.14 -19.58 -25.00
C GLN A 31 23.31 -19.45 -23.50
N TYR A 32 23.26 -18.24 -22.98
CA TYR A 32 23.37 -17.89 -21.55
C TYR A 32 22.03 -17.49 -20.93
N GLU A 33 20.96 -17.41 -21.72
CA GLU A 33 19.62 -17.28 -21.17
C GLU A 33 19.03 -18.67 -20.90
N PRO A 34 18.53 -18.94 -19.68
CA PRO A 34 17.79 -20.18 -19.45
C PRO A 34 16.63 -20.24 -20.43
N SER A 35 16.47 -21.36 -21.11
CA SER A 35 15.47 -21.56 -22.16
C SER A 35 14.01 -21.47 -21.64
N ALA A 36 13.81 -21.47 -20.32
CA ALA A 36 12.59 -21.11 -19.59
C ALA A 36 12.96 -20.83 -18.13
N LEU A 37 12.44 -19.76 -17.55
CA LEU A 37 12.50 -19.56 -16.09
C LEU A 37 11.60 -20.63 -15.43
N PRO A 38 12.04 -21.23 -14.31
CA PRO A 38 11.15 -22.04 -13.49
C PRO A 38 10.01 -21.18 -12.95
N VAL A 39 8.89 -21.79 -12.55
CA VAL A 39 7.72 -21.08 -12.02
C VAL A 39 8.07 -20.13 -10.87
N ASN A 40 9.00 -20.50 -9.99
CA ASN A 40 9.51 -19.64 -8.91
C ASN A 40 10.19 -18.37 -9.41
N GLY A 41 10.74 -18.37 -10.61
CA GLY A 41 11.48 -17.22 -11.18
C GLY A 41 10.63 -15.97 -11.44
N PHE A 42 9.30 -16.11 -11.45
CA PHE A 42 8.35 -14.99 -11.65
C PHE A 42 7.88 -14.36 -10.32
N LEU A 43 8.02 -15.05 -9.19
CA LEU A 43 7.58 -14.56 -7.89
C LEU A 43 8.38 -13.37 -7.36
N PRO A 44 9.73 -13.28 -7.52
CA PRO A 44 10.51 -12.13 -7.03
C PRO A 44 10.00 -10.78 -7.52
N GLY A 45 9.61 -10.68 -8.81
CA GLY A 45 9.06 -9.44 -9.35
C GLY A 45 7.71 -9.06 -8.75
N MET A 46 6.92 -10.01 -8.29
CA MET A 46 5.68 -9.76 -7.56
C MET A 46 5.96 -9.38 -6.09
N ILE A 47 6.96 -10.02 -5.46
CA ILE A 47 7.38 -9.70 -4.09
C ILE A 47 7.93 -8.27 -4.02
N ASP A 48 8.77 -7.86 -4.98
CA ASP A 48 9.26 -6.47 -5.08
C ASP A 48 8.10 -5.46 -5.03
N TRP A 49 6.93 -5.83 -5.57
CA TRP A 49 5.77 -4.94 -5.62
C TRP A 49 4.95 -4.90 -4.32
N LEU A 50 5.15 -5.83 -3.39
CA LEU A 50 4.47 -5.82 -2.08
C LEU A 50 4.96 -4.68 -1.18
N ALA A 51 6.25 -4.38 -1.21
CA ALA A 51 6.92 -3.45 -0.31
C ALA A 51 7.29 -2.12 -0.96
N SER A 52 7.24 -2.01 -2.28
CA SER A 52 7.63 -0.81 -3.02
C SER A 52 9.07 -0.35 -2.71
N PRO A 53 10.10 -1.12 -3.08
CA PRO A 53 11.49 -0.75 -2.83
C PRO A 53 11.96 0.45 -3.68
N GLU A 54 13.25 0.63 -3.90
CA GLU A 54 13.87 1.77 -4.60
C GLU A 54 13.29 2.05 -6.01
N GLU A 55 12.69 1.10 -6.65
CA GLU A 55 12.09 1.28 -7.98
C GLU A 55 11.22 2.53 -8.04
N ASN A 56 11.49 3.37 -9.01
CA ASN A 56 10.97 4.74 -9.11
C ASN A 56 9.45 4.88 -8.94
N PRO A 57 8.59 4.01 -9.54
CA PRO A 57 7.16 4.06 -9.30
C PRO A 57 6.77 3.82 -7.85
N CYS A 58 7.43 2.88 -7.22
CA CYS A 58 7.14 2.47 -5.85
C CYS A 58 7.49 3.55 -4.84
N GLN A 59 8.61 4.25 -5.03
CA GLN A 59 8.99 5.39 -4.20
C GLN A 59 7.96 6.51 -4.26
N ARG A 60 7.43 6.78 -5.45
CA ARG A 60 6.38 7.77 -5.63
C ARG A 60 5.11 7.38 -4.89
N ASN A 61 4.71 6.11 -4.97
CA ASN A 61 3.56 5.59 -4.24
C ASN A 61 3.73 5.80 -2.73
N ASN A 62 4.86 5.39 -2.16
CA ASN A 62 5.14 5.58 -0.73
C ASN A 62 5.08 7.04 -0.32
N THR A 63 5.58 7.95 -1.17
CA THR A 63 5.58 9.39 -0.93
C THR A 63 4.15 9.95 -0.99
N PHE A 64 3.32 9.52 -1.95
CA PHE A 64 1.91 9.93 -2.04
C PHE A 64 1.11 9.52 -0.83
N TRP A 65 1.11 8.23 -0.55
CA TRP A 65 0.30 7.69 0.54
C TRP A 65 0.80 8.20 1.88
N GLY A 66 2.11 8.36 2.03
CA GLY A 66 2.71 8.93 3.23
C GLY A 66 2.29 10.38 3.47
N ALA A 67 2.12 11.18 2.42
CA ALA A 67 1.65 12.56 2.53
C ALA A 67 0.17 12.63 2.90
N PHE A 68 -0.68 11.84 2.24
CA PHE A 68 -2.11 11.80 2.54
C PHE A 68 -2.40 11.17 3.92
N GLY A 69 -1.57 10.21 4.34
CA GLY A 69 -1.63 9.59 5.66
C GLY A 69 -1.01 10.42 6.79
N GLY A 70 -0.41 11.59 6.48
CA GLY A 70 0.19 12.46 7.49
C GLY A 70 1.53 12.00 8.04
N TYR A 71 2.27 11.15 7.33
CA TYR A 71 3.58 10.62 7.75
C TYR A 71 4.76 11.38 7.18
N VAL A 72 4.68 11.75 5.92
CA VAL A 72 5.72 12.52 5.23
C VAL A 72 5.12 13.74 4.54
N THR A 73 5.96 14.65 4.11
CA THR A 73 5.56 15.76 3.24
C THR A 73 6.66 16.05 2.23
N ALA A 74 6.25 16.50 1.04
CA ALA A 74 7.17 16.93 0.00
C ALA A 74 7.93 18.20 0.43
N THR A 75 9.20 18.27 0.10
CA THR A 75 10.10 19.38 0.39
C THR A 75 10.53 20.17 -0.83
N ASN A 76 10.19 19.68 -2.01
CA ASN A 76 10.41 20.39 -3.28
C ASN A 76 9.09 20.54 -4.04
N SER A 77 9.11 21.42 -5.03
CA SER A 77 7.97 21.68 -5.89
C SER A 77 8.19 20.97 -7.24
N TRP A 78 8.09 19.62 -7.26
CA TRP A 78 8.13 18.93 -8.53
C TRP A 78 7.18 19.61 -9.53
N SER A 79 7.55 19.60 -10.77
CA SER A 79 6.75 20.03 -11.90
C SER A 79 5.55 20.94 -11.60
N LYS A 80 5.74 22.26 -11.62
CA LYS A 80 4.67 23.28 -11.55
C LYS A 80 3.86 23.33 -10.23
N ASN A 81 4.43 22.99 -9.09
CA ASN A 81 3.73 22.92 -7.78
C ASN A 81 2.59 21.88 -7.73
N ASN A 82 2.61 20.89 -8.60
CA ASN A 82 1.71 19.77 -8.55
C ASN A 82 2.25 18.80 -7.50
N LEU A 83 1.78 18.95 -6.26
CA LEU A 83 2.27 18.19 -5.11
C LEU A 83 1.11 17.44 -4.47
N PHE A 84 1.34 16.16 -4.20
CA PHE A 84 0.42 15.39 -3.38
C PHE A 84 0.24 16.00 -1.98
N SER A 85 1.25 16.64 -1.42
CA SER A 85 1.13 17.39 -0.15
C SER A 85 0.32 18.68 -0.23
N THR A 86 -0.15 19.09 -1.42
CA THR A 86 -1.07 20.22 -1.67
C THR A 86 -2.43 19.76 -2.22
N TYR A 87 -2.70 18.47 -2.31
CA TYR A 87 -3.87 17.85 -2.96
C TYR A 87 -4.00 18.18 -4.44
N ASN A 88 -2.90 18.40 -5.12
CA ASN A 88 -2.86 18.68 -6.56
C ASN A 88 -1.88 17.72 -7.25
N VAL A 89 -2.30 16.47 -7.41
CA VAL A 89 -1.45 15.42 -7.98
C VAL A 89 -1.43 15.53 -9.50
N ASP A 90 -0.23 15.48 -10.07
CA ASP A 90 0.01 15.49 -11.51
C ASP A 90 -0.43 14.18 -12.16
N ASP A 91 -1.02 14.24 -13.37
CA ASP A 91 -1.48 13.07 -14.09
C ASP A 91 -0.33 12.10 -14.47
N ASP A 92 0.87 12.63 -14.73
CA ASP A 92 2.04 11.79 -14.97
C ASP A 92 2.48 10.95 -13.77
N TRP A 93 2.11 11.40 -12.56
CA TRP A 93 2.35 10.65 -11.34
C TRP A 93 1.20 9.72 -10.99
N ASN A 94 -0.04 10.12 -11.26
CA ASN A 94 -1.22 9.28 -11.05
C ASN A 94 -1.16 7.97 -11.84
N LYS A 95 -0.75 8.04 -13.12
CA LYS A 95 -0.68 6.86 -14.00
C LYS A 95 0.30 5.81 -13.51
N VAL A 96 1.37 6.22 -12.80
CA VAL A 96 2.41 5.31 -12.34
C VAL A 96 1.84 4.21 -11.47
N THR A 97 0.99 4.55 -10.49
CA THR A 97 0.44 3.57 -9.56
C THR A 97 -0.36 2.49 -10.29
N GLN A 98 -1.31 2.89 -11.13
CA GLN A 98 -2.15 1.94 -11.85
C GLN A 98 -1.34 1.17 -12.90
N ASN A 99 -0.72 1.87 -13.84
CA ASN A 99 -0.08 1.25 -15.00
C ASN A 99 1.06 0.31 -14.59
N GLU A 100 1.92 0.74 -13.66
CA GLU A 100 3.04 -0.08 -13.22
C GLU A 100 2.57 -1.27 -12.38
N THR A 101 1.60 -1.08 -11.49
CA THR A 101 1.07 -2.18 -10.68
C THR A 101 0.46 -3.25 -11.56
N PHE A 102 -0.40 -2.88 -12.52
CA PHE A 102 -0.99 -3.84 -13.42
C PHE A 102 0.09 -4.54 -14.27
N THR A 103 1.02 -3.80 -14.85
CA THR A 103 2.09 -4.37 -15.67
C THR A 103 2.96 -5.33 -14.86
N LYS A 104 3.47 -4.91 -13.71
CA LYS A 104 4.43 -5.71 -12.91
C LYS A 104 3.78 -6.94 -12.29
N ILE A 105 2.54 -6.83 -11.84
CA ILE A 105 1.83 -7.95 -11.23
C ILE A 105 1.32 -8.93 -12.29
N TYR A 106 0.55 -8.45 -13.28
CA TYR A 106 -0.12 -9.35 -14.21
C TYR A 106 0.82 -10.00 -15.23
N SER A 107 1.92 -9.35 -15.64
CA SER A 107 2.91 -10.00 -16.51
C SER A 107 3.50 -11.27 -15.88
N ASN A 108 3.84 -11.23 -14.58
CA ASN A 108 4.33 -12.38 -13.85
C ASN A 108 3.21 -13.39 -13.53
N TRP A 109 2.05 -12.88 -13.11
CA TRP A 109 0.90 -13.72 -12.75
C TRP A 109 0.39 -14.56 -13.92
N PHE A 110 0.31 -14.01 -15.15
CA PHE A 110 -0.10 -14.76 -16.32
C PHE A 110 0.88 -15.88 -16.65
N GLN A 111 2.20 -15.63 -16.55
CA GLN A 111 3.21 -16.69 -16.75
C GLN A 111 3.03 -17.83 -15.74
N ILE A 112 2.85 -17.50 -14.45
CA ILE A 112 2.60 -18.51 -13.42
C ILE A 112 1.29 -19.26 -13.69
N LYS A 113 0.21 -18.55 -14.05
CA LYS A 113 -1.10 -19.13 -14.38
C LYS A 113 -0.99 -20.13 -15.52
N ASP A 114 -0.31 -19.78 -16.60
CA ASP A 114 -0.14 -20.65 -17.77
C ASP A 114 0.70 -21.88 -17.43
N MET A 115 1.82 -21.71 -16.72
CA MET A 115 2.69 -22.82 -16.34
C MET A 115 2.03 -23.80 -15.36
N THR A 116 1.07 -23.34 -14.56
CA THR A 116 0.38 -24.13 -13.54
C THR A 116 -1.04 -24.54 -13.93
N ASN A 117 -1.50 -24.15 -15.11
CA ASN A 117 -2.90 -24.24 -15.52
C ASN A 117 -3.86 -23.58 -14.50
N GLY A 118 -3.44 -22.51 -13.85
CA GLY A 118 -4.20 -21.78 -12.86
C GLY A 118 -4.53 -22.58 -11.59
N THR A 119 -3.69 -23.52 -11.20
CA THR A 119 -3.92 -24.37 -10.02
C THR A 119 -2.66 -24.59 -9.18
N GLY A 120 -2.85 -25.11 -7.96
CA GLY A 120 -1.77 -25.50 -7.06
C GLY A 120 -1.09 -24.36 -6.33
N TYR A 121 -0.08 -24.72 -5.54
CA TYR A 121 0.56 -23.83 -4.56
C TYR A 121 1.15 -22.54 -5.20
N HIS A 122 1.96 -22.66 -6.26
CA HIS A 122 2.63 -21.49 -6.87
C HIS A 122 1.63 -20.49 -7.45
N TYR A 123 0.55 -20.99 -8.06
CA TYR A 123 -0.53 -20.13 -8.52
C TYR A 123 -1.21 -19.39 -7.36
N GLN A 124 -1.49 -20.07 -6.26
CA GLN A 124 -2.17 -19.47 -5.13
C GLN A 124 -1.26 -18.50 -4.34
N MET A 125 0.05 -18.72 -4.30
CA MET A 125 0.99 -17.71 -3.80
C MET A 125 1.02 -16.47 -4.71
N ALA A 126 1.04 -16.65 -6.03
CA ALA A 126 0.91 -15.54 -6.97
C ALA A 126 -0.43 -14.81 -6.83
N GLN A 127 -1.53 -15.55 -6.57
CA GLN A 127 -2.83 -14.96 -6.23
C GLN A 127 -2.75 -14.09 -4.97
N LEU A 128 -2.12 -14.56 -3.88
CA LEU A 128 -1.95 -13.79 -2.65
C LEU A 128 -1.22 -12.46 -2.92
N PHE A 129 -0.14 -12.49 -3.71
CA PHE A 129 0.61 -11.28 -4.08
C PHE A 129 -0.21 -10.34 -4.98
N ARG A 130 -0.93 -10.90 -5.95
CA ARG A 130 -1.87 -10.15 -6.79
C ARG A 130 -2.95 -9.48 -5.96
N ILE A 131 -3.57 -10.22 -5.04
CA ILE A 131 -4.63 -9.69 -4.17
C ILE A 131 -4.12 -8.52 -3.33
N HIS A 132 -2.94 -8.65 -2.69
CA HIS A 132 -2.35 -7.57 -1.91
C HIS A 132 -2.18 -6.29 -2.76
N ALA A 133 -1.65 -6.42 -3.98
CA ALA A 133 -1.48 -5.29 -4.89
C ALA A 133 -2.84 -4.72 -5.36
N MET A 134 -3.83 -5.56 -5.64
CA MET A 134 -5.15 -5.11 -6.09
C MET A 134 -5.97 -4.49 -4.96
N VAL A 135 -5.79 -4.91 -3.71
CA VAL A 135 -6.35 -4.21 -2.52
C VAL A 135 -5.82 -2.78 -2.44
N MET A 136 -4.55 -2.56 -2.77
CA MET A 136 -3.99 -1.20 -2.88
C MET A 136 -4.76 -0.39 -3.95
N ILE A 137 -4.91 -0.90 -5.17
CA ILE A 137 -5.62 -0.20 -6.25
C ILE A 137 -7.09 0.06 -5.88
N ALA A 138 -7.82 -0.94 -5.37
CA ALA A 138 -9.19 -0.77 -4.89
C ALA A 138 -9.31 0.28 -3.77
N SER A 139 -8.26 0.40 -2.94
CA SER A 139 -8.22 1.38 -1.86
C SER A 139 -7.91 2.80 -2.31
N ILE A 140 -7.41 3.02 -3.54
CA ILE A 140 -7.02 4.35 -4.01
C ILE A 140 -7.89 4.88 -5.15
N GLN A 141 -8.40 4.03 -6.04
CA GLN A 141 -9.14 4.43 -7.23
C GLN A 141 -10.63 4.13 -7.20
N GLY A 142 -11.02 3.01 -6.58
CA GLY A 142 -12.37 2.49 -6.58
C GLY A 142 -12.60 1.47 -7.70
N PRO A 143 -13.51 1.71 -8.66
CA PRO A 143 -13.74 0.80 -9.77
C PRO A 143 -12.45 0.47 -10.51
N MET A 144 -12.22 -0.81 -10.85
CA MET A 144 -11.00 -1.27 -11.52
C MET A 144 -11.24 -2.54 -12.34
N PRO A 145 -10.45 -2.82 -13.38
CA PRO A 145 -10.45 -4.12 -14.03
C PRO A 145 -9.98 -5.20 -13.06
N TYR A 146 -10.80 -6.23 -12.81
CA TYR A 146 -10.41 -7.33 -11.93
C TYR A 146 -10.94 -8.69 -12.40
N THR A 147 -12.27 -8.87 -12.50
CA THR A 147 -12.87 -10.18 -12.78
C THR A 147 -12.72 -10.62 -14.24
N GLN A 148 -12.61 -9.66 -15.16
CA GLN A 148 -12.55 -9.90 -16.61
C GLN A 148 -11.16 -9.72 -17.20
N ILE A 149 -10.12 -9.63 -16.36
CA ILE A 149 -8.73 -9.54 -16.84
C ILE A 149 -8.33 -10.82 -17.55
N ALA A 150 -7.84 -10.67 -18.79
CA ALA A 150 -7.34 -11.76 -19.61
C ALA A 150 -6.03 -11.37 -20.28
N ASP A 151 -5.14 -12.35 -20.51
CA ASP A 151 -3.87 -12.12 -21.19
C ASP A 151 -4.10 -11.62 -22.62
N GLY A 152 -3.30 -10.62 -23.01
CA GLY A 152 -3.40 -9.99 -24.33
C GLY A 152 -4.65 -9.13 -24.56
N ALA A 153 -5.53 -8.95 -23.57
CA ALA A 153 -6.71 -8.09 -23.70
C ALA A 153 -6.29 -6.63 -23.79
N LEU A 154 -6.69 -5.95 -24.89
CA LEU A 154 -6.41 -4.54 -25.12
C LEU A 154 -7.39 -3.62 -24.38
N TYR A 155 -8.61 -4.08 -24.16
CA TYR A 155 -9.70 -3.32 -23.57
C TYR A 155 -10.40 -4.18 -22.52
N VAL A 156 -10.18 -3.84 -21.23
CA VAL A 156 -10.78 -4.58 -20.13
C VAL A 156 -11.86 -3.73 -19.46
N PRO A 157 -13.10 -4.26 -19.31
CA PRO A 157 -14.12 -3.57 -18.54
C PRO A 157 -13.71 -3.39 -17.06
N TYR A 158 -14.20 -2.32 -16.45
CA TYR A 158 -14.07 -2.11 -15.02
C TYR A 158 -15.22 -2.81 -14.29
N ASP A 159 -14.90 -3.41 -13.18
CA ASP A 159 -15.88 -3.86 -12.20
C ASP A 159 -16.14 -2.73 -11.19
N ASP A 160 -17.36 -2.67 -10.63
CA ASP A 160 -17.66 -1.75 -9.53
C ASP A 160 -17.01 -2.20 -8.22
N GLU A 161 -16.92 -1.27 -7.27
CA GLU A 161 -16.21 -1.52 -6.01
C GLU A 161 -16.76 -2.73 -5.23
N PRO A 162 -18.09 -2.91 -5.02
CA PRO A 162 -18.60 -4.11 -4.36
C PRO A 162 -18.17 -5.40 -5.04
N THR A 163 -18.28 -5.48 -6.38
CA THR A 163 -17.85 -6.64 -7.16
C THR A 163 -16.36 -6.93 -6.97
N VAL A 164 -15.51 -5.91 -7.03
CA VAL A 164 -14.07 -6.04 -6.81
C VAL A 164 -13.78 -6.58 -5.40
N TRP A 165 -14.36 -5.98 -4.35
CA TRP A 165 -14.09 -6.39 -2.98
C TRP A 165 -14.54 -7.82 -2.71
N HIS A 166 -15.71 -8.24 -3.20
CA HIS A 166 -16.18 -9.62 -3.04
C HIS A 166 -15.25 -10.62 -3.77
N ALA A 167 -14.87 -10.33 -5.01
CA ALA A 167 -13.95 -11.18 -5.77
C ALA A 167 -12.56 -11.28 -5.11
N LEU A 168 -12.05 -10.19 -4.52
CA LEU A 168 -10.81 -10.21 -3.75
C LEU A 168 -10.90 -11.12 -2.52
N PHE A 169 -12.03 -11.14 -1.81
CA PHE A 169 -12.25 -12.06 -0.69
C PHE A 169 -12.33 -13.52 -1.14
N GLU A 170 -13.03 -13.81 -2.22
CA GLU A 170 -13.16 -15.17 -2.78
C GLU A 170 -11.80 -15.72 -3.22
N ASP A 171 -11.02 -14.94 -3.95
CA ASP A 171 -9.68 -15.30 -4.37
C ASP A 171 -8.73 -15.49 -3.17
N LEU A 172 -8.84 -14.65 -2.15
CA LEU A 172 -8.03 -14.75 -0.92
C LEU A 172 -8.37 -16.00 -0.11
N ASP A 173 -9.65 -16.34 0.00
CA ASP A 173 -10.10 -17.57 0.67
C ASP A 173 -9.56 -18.83 -0.04
N ALA A 174 -9.56 -18.83 -1.37
CA ALA A 174 -8.97 -19.91 -2.15
C ALA A 174 -7.45 -20.02 -1.94
N ALA A 175 -6.74 -18.89 -1.90
CA ALA A 175 -5.31 -18.86 -1.63
C ALA A 175 -4.97 -19.38 -0.22
N ILE A 176 -5.70 -18.91 0.80
CA ILE A 176 -5.53 -19.37 2.19
C ILE A 176 -5.69 -20.89 2.29
N ASN A 177 -6.76 -21.44 1.70
CA ASN A 177 -7.03 -22.88 1.73
C ASN A 177 -5.89 -23.71 1.12
N GLN A 178 -5.35 -23.28 -0.03
CA GLN A 178 -4.27 -23.99 -0.70
C GLN A 178 -2.93 -23.87 0.06
N ILE A 179 -2.61 -22.69 0.59
CA ILE A 179 -1.40 -22.47 1.37
C ILE A 179 -1.46 -23.29 2.68
N ALA A 180 -2.63 -23.37 3.32
CA ALA A 180 -2.85 -24.20 4.51
C ALA A 180 -2.61 -25.69 4.25
N ALA A 181 -2.99 -26.19 3.08
CA ALA A 181 -2.75 -27.60 2.71
C ALA A 181 -1.25 -27.93 2.55
N THR A 182 -0.40 -26.92 2.39
CA THR A 182 1.06 -27.04 2.23
C THR A 182 1.85 -26.39 3.37
N ALA A 183 1.24 -26.22 4.53
CA ALA A 183 1.81 -25.47 5.67
C ALA A 183 3.18 -26.00 6.14
N SER A 184 3.43 -27.31 6.02
CA SER A 184 4.71 -27.92 6.41
C SER A 184 5.79 -27.89 5.32
N GLU A 185 5.47 -27.43 4.12
CA GLU A 185 6.38 -27.37 2.99
C GLU A 185 6.92 -25.95 2.80
N ARG A 186 8.02 -25.83 2.04
CA ARG A 186 8.65 -24.54 1.70
C ARG A 186 8.96 -24.42 0.21
N PRO A 187 7.95 -24.49 -0.68
CA PRO A 187 8.18 -24.60 -2.13
C PRO A 187 8.82 -23.37 -2.77
N ILE A 188 8.77 -22.20 -2.11
CA ILE A 188 9.34 -20.93 -2.62
C ILE A 188 10.46 -20.38 -1.74
N ALA A 189 11.07 -21.22 -0.89
CA ALA A 189 12.12 -20.75 0.04
C ALA A 189 13.34 -20.14 -0.65
N ASP A 190 13.61 -20.53 -1.89
CA ASP A 190 14.71 -20.05 -2.71
C ASP A 190 14.52 -18.62 -3.26
N VAL A 191 13.29 -18.11 -3.29
CA VAL A 191 12.94 -16.80 -3.87
C VAL A 191 12.19 -15.88 -2.91
N ASP A 192 11.68 -16.42 -1.80
CA ASP A 192 10.90 -15.67 -0.82
C ASP A 192 11.80 -14.88 0.14
N ARG A 193 11.87 -13.59 -0.06
CA ARG A 193 12.63 -12.66 0.80
C ARG A 193 11.83 -12.18 2.02
N VAL A 194 10.53 -12.51 2.11
CA VAL A 194 9.68 -12.05 3.21
C VAL A 194 9.75 -13.01 4.38
N TYR A 195 9.43 -14.26 4.15
CA TYR A 195 9.35 -15.29 5.19
C TYR A 195 10.20 -16.53 4.92
N TYR A 196 11.04 -16.48 3.88
CA TYR A 196 11.94 -17.58 3.50
C TYR A 196 11.21 -18.92 3.31
N GLY A 197 10.00 -18.84 2.73
CA GLY A 197 9.14 -19.97 2.44
C GLY A 197 8.35 -20.50 3.64
N ASP A 198 8.27 -19.77 4.75
CA ASP A 198 7.48 -20.17 5.92
C ASP A 198 5.98 -19.94 5.64
N ASN A 199 5.30 -21.02 5.25
CA ASN A 199 3.87 -20.98 4.93
C ASN A 199 2.99 -20.67 6.14
N THR A 200 3.44 -20.97 7.37
CA THR A 200 2.69 -20.62 8.58
C THR A 200 2.62 -19.10 8.75
N LYS A 201 3.70 -18.40 8.44
CA LYS A 201 3.73 -16.94 8.46
C LYS A 201 2.93 -16.35 7.30
N TRP A 202 3.02 -16.93 6.09
CA TRP A 202 2.19 -16.52 4.95
C TRP A 202 0.69 -16.68 5.23
N LEU A 203 0.28 -17.72 5.95
CA LEU A 203 -1.12 -17.89 6.39
C LEU A 203 -1.55 -16.79 7.35
N LYS A 204 -0.71 -16.45 8.33
CA LYS A 204 -0.99 -15.33 9.24
C LYS A 204 -1.07 -14.00 8.49
N PHE A 205 -0.18 -13.76 7.53
CA PHE A 205 -0.22 -12.61 6.64
C PHE A 205 -1.55 -12.56 5.87
N ALA A 206 -1.93 -13.63 5.20
CA ALA A 206 -3.15 -13.70 4.40
C ALA A 206 -4.41 -13.48 5.25
N ASN A 207 -4.49 -14.09 6.45
CA ASN A 207 -5.58 -13.86 7.38
C ASN A 207 -5.60 -12.42 7.94
N THR A 208 -4.43 -11.80 8.18
CA THR A 208 -4.36 -10.40 8.59
C THR A 208 -4.79 -9.47 7.46
N LEU A 209 -4.42 -9.78 6.20
CA LEU A 209 -4.92 -9.07 5.02
C LEU A 209 -6.46 -9.19 4.90
N LYS A 210 -7.01 -10.40 5.12
CA LYS A 210 -8.47 -10.63 5.15
C LYS A 210 -9.15 -9.78 6.23
N LEU A 211 -8.58 -9.73 7.43
CA LEU A 211 -9.09 -8.89 8.52
C LEU A 211 -9.02 -7.40 8.18
N ARG A 212 -7.91 -6.92 7.59
CA ARG A 212 -7.76 -5.54 7.09
C ARG A 212 -8.85 -5.20 6.05
N MET A 213 -9.06 -6.06 5.07
CA MET A 213 -10.08 -5.91 4.05
C MET A 213 -11.49 -5.85 4.65
N ALA A 214 -11.80 -6.73 5.60
CA ALA A 214 -13.09 -6.75 6.30
C ALA A 214 -13.34 -5.43 7.06
N MET A 215 -12.36 -4.94 7.81
CA MET A 215 -12.48 -3.65 8.48
C MET A 215 -12.64 -2.50 7.48
N ARG A 216 -12.02 -2.57 6.28
CA ARG A 216 -12.14 -1.56 5.25
C ARG A 216 -13.56 -1.36 4.78
N ILE A 217 -14.32 -2.44 4.58
CA ILE A 217 -15.72 -2.38 4.10
C ILE A 217 -16.77 -2.38 5.22
N SER A 218 -16.34 -2.36 6.49
CA SER A 218 -17.24 -2.54 7.65
C SER A 218 -18.34 -1.48 7.80
N ASN A 219 -18.19 -0.31 7.17
CA ASN A 219 -19.20 0.75 7.19
C ASN A 219 -20.33 0.55 6.16
N VAL A 220 -20.07 -0.22 5.11
CA VAL A 220 -21.03 -0.39 3.99
C VAL A 220 -21.63 -1.79 3.94
N GLU A 221 -20.90 -2.80 4.36
CA GLU A 221 -21.35 -4.19 4.47
C GLU A 221 -21.00 -4.79 5.84
N PRO A 222 -21.59 -4.30 6.94
CA PRO A 222 -21.19 -4.66 8.29
C PRO A 222 -21.29 -6.15 8.60
N GLU A 223 -22.33 -6.85 8.14
CA GLU A 223 -22.54 -8.27 8.42
C GLU A 223 -21.54 -9.15 7.63
N TYR A 224 -21.32 -8.85 6.35
CA TYR A 224 -20.31 -9.54 5.54
C TYR A 224 -18.91 -9.29 6.08
N ALA A 225 -18.60 -8.04 6.42
CA ALA A 225 -17.34 -7.67 7.04
C ALA A 225 -17.11 -8.38 8.37
N ARG A 226 -18.14 -8.46 9.22
CA ARG A 226 -18.08 -9.23 10.48
C ARG A 226 -17.74 -10.69 10.23
N GLN A 227 -18.47 -11.35 9.34
CA GLN A 227 -18.22 -12.75 9.00
C GLN A 227 -16.77 -12.96 8.57
N LYS A 228 -16.28 -12.16 7.62
CA LYS A 228 -14.91 -12.29 7.10
C LYS A 228 -13.83 -11.98 8.16
N ALA A 229 -14.09 -11.03 9.05
CA ALA A 229 -13.19 -10.70 10.15
C ALA A 229 -13.11 -11.84 11.18
N GLU A 230 -14.25 -12.39 11.61
CA GLU A 230 -14.34 -13.49 12.56
C GLU A 230 -13.67 -14.77 11.98
N GLU A 231 -13.91 -15.08 10.69
CA GLU A 231 -13.22 -16.17 9.97
C GLU A 231 -11.69 -15.98 9.96
N ALA A 232 -11.21 -14.78 9.67
CA ALA A 232 -9.79 -14.46 9.62
C ALA A 232 -9.12 -14.65 10.99
N VAL A 233 -9.75 -14.16 12.05
CA VAL A 233 -9.21 -14.30 13.41
C VAL A 233 -9.23 -15.74 13.88
N ALA A 234 -10.30 -16.50 13.61
CA ALA A 234 -10.40 -17.93 13.95
C ALA A 234 -9.34 -18.76 13.22
N SER A 235 -8.95 -18.38 11.99
CA SER A 235 -7.90 -19.03 11.20
C SER A 235 -6.47 -18.64 11.61
N GLY A 236 -6.30 -17.62 12.45
CA GLY A 236 -5.02 -17.16 12.97
C GLY A 236 -4.41 -15.99 12.19
N VAL A 237 -4.41 -14.83 12.83
CA VAL A 237 -3.76 -13.59 12.35
C VAL A 237 -2.36 -13.43 12.96
N MET A 238 -1.62 -12.41 12.56
CA MET A 238 -0.34 -12.05 13.17
C MET A 238 -0.54 -11.65 14.64
N THR A 239 0.30 -12.18 15.54
CA THR A 239 0.24 -11.92 16.99
C THR A 239 1.61 -11.66 17.62
N SER A 240 2.67 -11.67 16.84
CA SER A 240 4.04 -11.45 17.29
C SER A 240 4.80 -10.64 16.25
N THR A 241 5.78 -9.86 16.68
CA THR A 241 6.70 -9.14 15.77
C THR A 241 7.44 -10.07 14.81
N ASN A 242 7.63 -11.35 15.20
CA ASN A 242 8.15 -12.36 14.29
C ASN A 242 7.22 -12.71 13.12
N ASP A 243 5.94 -12.34 13.20
CA ASP A 243 4.95 -12.54 12.15
C ASP A 243 4.90 -11.33 11.20
N SER A 244 5.48 -10.17 11.58
CA SER A 244 5.51 -8.98 10.75
C SER A 244 6.19 -9.25 9.41
N ALA A 245 5.61 -8.70 8.34
CA ALA A 245 6.07 -8.90 6.98
C ALA A 245 7.01 -7.78 6.55
N TYR A 246 8.20 -8.16 6.13
CA TYR A 246 9.20 -7.28 5.57
C TYR A 246 9.80 -7.87 4.30
N ASP A 247 10.02 -7.06 3.28
CA ASP A 247 10.91 -7.44 2.19
C ASP A 247 12.36 -7.21 2.64
N HIS A 248 13.08 -8.32 2.88
CA HIS A 248 14.51 -8.29 3.19
C HIS A 248 15.30 -8.11 1.89
N LEU A 249 15.61 -6.86 1.56
CA LEU A 249 16.23 -6.45 0.33
C LEU A 249 17.47 -7.32 -0.01
N ASP A 250 17.59 -7.74 -1.27
CA ASP A 250 18.64 -8.63 -1.75
C ASP A 250 19.85 -7.89 -2.37
N GLY A 251 19.93 -6.58 -2.14
CA GLY A 251 20.97 -5.72 -2.67
C GLY A 251 20.73 -5.18 -4.09
N ARG A 252 19.65 -5.61 -4.76
CA ARG A 252 19.24 -5.00 -6.05
C ARG A 252 18.64 -3.61 -5.86
N TYR A 253 17.99 -3.39 -4.74
CA TYR A 253 17.27 -2.16 -4.40
C TYR A 253 17.69 -1.66 -3.03
N LYS A 254 17.58 -0.35 -2.83
CA LYS A 254 17.67 0.31 -1.53
C LYS A 254 16.29 0.40 -0.88
N ASN A 255 16.27 0.69 0.43
CA ASN A 255 15.04 1.02 1.11
C ASN A 255 14.41 2.28 0.49
N GLY A 256 13.15 2.21 0.08
CA GLY A 256 12.46 3.30 -0.62
C GLY A 256 12.28 4.55 0.23
N TYR A 257 12.11 4.42 1.55
CA TYR A 257 11.98 5.56 2.47
C TYR A 257 13.34 6.24 2.71
N TYR A 258 14.42 5.45 2.82
CA TYR A 258 15.78 6.00 2.83
C TYR A 258 16.04 6.78 1.52
N GLN A 259 15.69 6.21 0.39
CA GLN A 259 16.00 6.79 -0.91
C GLN A 259 15.34 8.16 -1.10
N VAL A 260 14.04 8.29 -0.88
CA VAL A 260 13.34 9.59 -1.01
C VAL A 260 13.81 10.61 0.03
N GLY A 261 14.17 10.14 1.23
CA GLY A 261 14.79 10.97 2.27
C GLY A 261 16.19 11.47 1.88
N SER A 262 17.04 10.58 1.28
CA SER A 262 18.41 10.90 0.85
C SER A 262 18.44 11.89 -0.32
N TRP A 263 17.45 11.86 -1.21
CA TRP A 263 17.29 12.87 -2.25
C TRP A 263 16.83 14.23 -1.71
N GLY A 264 16.43 14.29 -0.44
CA GLY A 264 15.89 15.51 0.16
C GLY A 264 14.48 15.84 -0.31
N GLU A 265 13.75 14.88 -0.87
CA GLU A 265 12.42 15.09 -1.45
C GLU A 265 11.30 15.05 -0.43
N VAL A 266 11.54 14.39 0.71
CA VAL A 266 10.56 14.31 1.79
C VAL A 266 11.18 14.54 3.16
N LYS A 267 10.34 15.00 4.10
CA LYS A 267 10.62 15.10 5.53
C LYS A 267 9.45 14.52 6.31
N ALA A 268 9.68 14.21 7.59
CA ALA A 268 8.64 13.79 8.51
C ALA A 268 7.54 14.86 8.61
N ASN A 269 6.28 14.43 8.48
CA ASN A 269 5.14 15.34 8.49
C ASN A 269 4.91 15.94 9.88
N ALA A 270 4.57 17.22 9.92
CA ALA A 270 4.23 17.92 11.15
C ALA A 270 3.13 17.23 11.96
N THR A 271 2.19 16.53 11.31
CA THR A 271 1.11 15.81 12.00
C THR A 271 1.66 14.72 12.90
N ILE A 272 2.37 13.72 12.33
CA ILE A 272 2.87 12.60 13.14
C ILE A 272 3.88 13.07 14.18
N VAL A 273 4.75 14.00 13.83
CA VAL A 273 5.74 14.55 14.77
C VAL A 273 5.04 15.20 15.96
N SER A 274 3.98 15.98 15.73
CA SER A 274 3.22 16.64 16.82
C SER A 274 2.51 15.63 17.73
N TYR A 275 1.93 14.57 17.19
CA TYR A 275 1.32 13.51 18.01
C TYR A 275 2.36 12.84 18.90
N MET A 276 3.46 12.38 18.32
CA MET A 276 4.49 11.67 19.07
C MET A 276 5.17 12.53 20.12
N GLN A 277 5.43 13.81 19.81
CA GLN A 277 5.98 14.76 20.79
C GLN A 277 4.99 15.05 21.92
N GLY A 278 3.73 15.31 21.61
CA GLY A 278 2.70 15.55 22.62
C GLY A 278 2.47 14.38 23.56
N TYR A 279 2.58 13.17 23.05
CA TYR A 279 2.52 11.94 23.82
C TYR A 279 3.83 11.59 24.53
N SER A 280 4.92 12.32 24.28
CA SER A 280 6.28 11.95 24.71
C SER A 280 6.62 10.51 24.31
N ASP A 281 6.28 10.15 23.07
CA ASP A 281 6.35 8.78 22.57
C ASP A 281 7.81 8.32 22.40
N PRO A 282 8.25 7.26 23.10
CA PRO A 282 9.61 6.77 23.01
C PRO A 282 10.04 6.31 21.61
N ARG A 283 9.09 5.92 20.74
CA ARG A 283 9.35 5.51 19.35
C ARG A 283 9.83 6.67 18.47
N THR A 284 9.71 7.93 18.92
CA THR A 284 10.08 9.13 18.14
C THR A 284 11.50 9.07 17.61
N SER A 285 12.47 8.64 18.43
CA SER A 285 13.89 8.54 18.05
C SER A 285 14.18 7.35 17.11
N HIS A 286 13.26 6.41 17.00
CA HIS A 286 13.35 5.27 16.07
C HIS A 286 12.73 5.60 14.72
N TYR A 287 11.72 6.48 14.68
CA TYR A 287 11.05 6.89 13.44
C TYR A 287 11.78 8.01 12.72
N PHE A 288 12.43 8.92 13.46
CA PHE A 288 12.93 10.18 12.92
C PHE A 288 14.34 10.51 13.37
N THR A 289 15.03 11.32 12.53
CA THR A 289 16.40 11.79 12.78
C THR A 289 16.49 13.30 12.67
N GLY A 290 17.55 13.86 13.27
CA GLY A 290 17.95 15.27 13.12
C GLY A 290 17.16 16.21 14.01
N SER A 291 16.38 17.10 13.42
CA SER A 291 15.62 18.17 14.09
C SER A 291 14.50 17.64 15.00
N SER A 292 13.95 18.50 15.83
CA SER A 292 12.71 18.27 16.59
C SER A 292 11.45 18.82 15.90
N VAL A 293 11.57 19.40 14.72
CA VAL A 293 10.46 20.07 14.02
C VAL A 293 10.07 19.28 12.77
N GLY A 294 8.83 18.84 12.70
CA GLY A 294 8.25 18.24 11.50
C GLY A 294 8.04 19.27 10.40
N ALA A 295 7.82 18.81 9.17
CA ALA A 295 7.54 19.67 8.04
C ALA A 295 6.03 19.78 7.78
N ARG A 296 5.51 21.00 7.61
CA ARG A 296 4.10 21.26 7.30
C ARG A 296 3.80 20.94 5.84
N SER A 297 2.79 20.11 5.57
CA SER A 297 2.30 19.88 4.21
C SER A 297 1.84 21.18 3.55
N GLY A 298 2.08 21.31 2.25
CA GLY A 298 1.63 22.45 1.45
C GLY A 298 2.50 23.72 1.55
N VAL A 299 3.67 23.65 2.21
CA VAL A 299 4.63 24.76 2.30
C VAL A 299 5.67 24.74 1.17
N ALA A 300 5.99 23.57 0.63
CA ALA A 300 6.98 23.42 -0.44
C ALA A 300 6.68 24.32 -1.66
N GLY A 301 7.72 24.86 -2.27
CA GLY A 301 7.60 25.74 -3.45
C GLY A 301 7.20 27.18 -3.13
N THR A 302 6.73 27.49 -1.93
CA THR A 302 6.37 28.84 -1.50
C THR A 302 7.50 29.60 -0.82
N THR A 303 8.50 28.86 -0.33
CA THR A 303 9.69 29.40 0.33
C THR A 303 10.91 28.57 -0.06
N THR A 304 12.06 29.20 -0.09
CA THR A 304 13.35 28.52 -0.01
C THR A 304 13.53 27.99 1.43
N GLY A 305 12.52 27.23 1.91
CA GLY A 305 12.44 26.81 3.28
C GLY A 305 13.69 26.06 3.71
N ASN A 306 14.13 26.26 4.93
CA ASN A 306 15.25 25.56 5.50
C ASN A 306 14.83 24.10 5.85
N TRP A 307 14.63 23.29 4.80
CA TRP A 307 14.23 21.90 4.93
C TRP A 307 15.27 21.05 5.67
N SER A 308 16.56 21.48 5.67
CA SER A 308 17.62 20.81 6.46
C SER A 308 17.37 20.88 7.95
N SER A 309 16.60 21.88 8.42
CA SER A 309 16.20 22.02 9.83
C SER A 309 14.93 21.23 10.21
N ARG A 310 14.40 20.40 9.33
CA ARG A 310 13.23 19.55 9.60
C ARG A 310 13.62 18.10 9.82
N MET A 311 12.82 17.39 10.63
CA MET A 311 13.02 15.96 10.91
C MET A 311 13.09 15.13 9.63
N GLY A 312 14.10 14.26 9.55
CA GLY A 312 14.24 13.22 8.56
C GLY A 312 13.61 11.90 9.00
N LEU A 313 13.53 10.93 8.08
CA LEU A 313 13.14 9.56 8.39
C LEU A 313 14.37 8.79 8.87
N ALA A 314 14.20 7.89 9.85
CA ALA A 314 15.27 7.09 10.44
C ALA A 314 15.43 5.73 9.73
N TYR A 315 15.49 5.75 8.40
CA TYR A 315 15.73 4.55 7.61
C TYR A 315 17.14 4.52 7.05
N GLY A 316 17.80 3.36 7.17
CA GLY A 316 19.07 3.05 6.52
C GLY A 316 18.86 2.53 5.10
N GLU A 317 19.94 2.57 4.30
CA GLU A 317 19.91 2.17 2.89
C GLU A 317 19.50 0.70 2.68
N THR A 318 19.89 -0.17 3.59
CA THR A 318 19.68 -1.63 3.52
C THR A 318 18.64 -2.14 4.50
N ASP A 319 17.93 -1.24 5.20
CA ASP A 319 16.88 -1.67 6.12
C ASP A 319 15.76 -2.40 5.37
N PRO A 320 15.17 -3.46 5.94
CA PRO A 320 14.04 -4.14 5.31
C PRO A 320 12.87 -3.19 5.07
N MET A 321 12.14 -3.41 3.97
CA MET A 321 10.94 -2.65 3.64
C MET A 321 9.72 -3.23 4.34
N PRO A 322 8.99 -2.47 5.17
CA PRO A 322 7.78 -2.98 5.82
C PRO A 322 6.65 -3.20 4.82
N ILE A 323 5.92 -4.31 4.99
CA ILE A 323 4.72 -4.65 4.22
C ILE A 323 3.49 -4.65 5.13
N MET A 324 3.59 -5.28 6.30
CA MET A 324 2.50 -5.37 7.27
C MET A 324 3.05 -5.67 8.67
N TYR A 325 2.59 -4.94 9.66
CA TYR A 325 3.00 -5.13 11.05
C TYR A 325 2.00 -5.98 11.84
N ALA A 326 2.50 -6.82 12.75
CA ALA A 326 1.65 -7.57 13.68
C ALA A 326 0.82 -6.65 14.59
N ALA A 327 1.34 -5.49 14.94
CA ALA A 327 0.62 -4.47 15.71
C ALA A 327 -0.71 -4.08 15.04
N GLU A 328 -0.75 -4.02 13.71
CA GLU A 328 -1.99 -3.71 13.00
C GLU A 328 -3.09 -4.74 13.27
N ALA A 329 -2.75 -6.04 13.26
CA ALA A 329 -3.73 -7.09 13.53
C ALA A 329 -4.36 -6.93 14.93
N ALA A 330 -3.58 -6.57 15.94
CA ALA A 330 -4.09 -6.30 17.29
C ALA A 330 -5.06 -5.11 17.32
N PHE A 331 -4.74 -4.01 16.62
CA PHE A 331 -5.65 -2.86 16.54
C PHE A 331 -6.92 -3.14 15.73
N LEU A 332 -6.84 -3.93 14.67
CA LEU A 332 -8.03 -4.37 13.91
C LEU A 332 -8.94 -5.25 14.78
N ARG A 333 -8.34 -6.13 15.60
CA ARG A 333 -9.09 -6.92 16.61
C ARG A 333 -9.71 -6.03 17.68
N ALA A 334 -9.00 -4.98 18.15
CA ALA A 334 -9.54 -4.02 19.11
C ALA A 334 -10.78 -3.31 18.55
N GLU A 335 -10.74 -2.89 17.29
CA GLU A 335 -11.87 -2.25 16.62
C GLU A 335 -13.04 -3.22 16.41
N GLY A 336 -12.77 -4.46 15.95
CA GLY A 336 -13.79 -5.49 15.77
C GLY A 336 -14.47 -5.83 17.09
N ALA A 337 -13.69 -6.01 18.17
CA ALA A 337 -14.24 -6.26 19.51
C ALA A 337 -15.05 -5.08 20.05
N LEU A 338 -14.66 -3.82 19.73
CA LEU A 338 -15.44 -2.63 20.05
C LEU A 338 -16.79 -2.61 19.32
N LYS A 339 -16.88 -3.17 18.11
CA LYS A 339 -18.11 -3.38 17.34
C LYS A 339 -18.93 -4.58 17.85
N GLY A 340 -18.45 -5.36 18.82
CA GLY A 340 -19.10 -6.55 19.35
C GLY A 340 -18.89 -7.81 18.49
N TRP A 341 -17.86 -7.84 17.65
CA TRP A 341 -17.48 -9.01 16.84
C TRP A 341 -16.62 -9.97 17.65
N ASP A 342 -16.64 -11.26 17.30
CA ASP A 342 -15.76 -12.25 17.92
C ASP A 342 -14.32 -12.13 17.35
N MET A 343 -13.47 -11.45 18.10
CA MET A 343 -12.06 -11.24 17.76
C MET A 343 -11.12 -12.16 18.52
N GLY A 344 -11.62 -13.29 19.04
CA GLY A 344 -10.87 -14.25 19.87
C GLY A 344 -10.83 -13.81 21.34
N ALA A 345 -10.04 -14.54 22.13
CA ALA A 345 -9.95 -14.32 23.57
C ALA A 345 -9.30 -12.98 23.91
N GLY A 346 -10.12 -11.99 24.27
CA GLY A 346 -9.65 -10.66 24.65
C GLY A 346 -10.79 -9.64 24.71
N THR A 347 -10.43 -8.42 25.07
CA THR A 347 -11.33 -7.27 25.13
C THR A 347 -10.81 -6.18 24.18
N PRO A 348 -11.62 -5.17 23.79
CA PRO A 348 -11.12 -4.03 23.03
C PRO A 348 -9.87 -3.40 23.66
N GLN A 349 -9.84 -3.27 25.00
CA GLN A 349 -8.70 -2.76 25.76
C GLN A 349 -7.47 -3.65 25.61
N SER A 350 -7.61 -4.97 25.83
CA SER A 350 -6.46 -5.87 25.79
C SER A 350 -5.80 -5.91 24.42
N PHE A 351 -6.58 -5.90 23.35
CA PHE A 351 -6.06 -5.84 21.98
C PHE A 351 -5.44 -4.48 21.63
N TYR A 352 -6.03 -3.38 22.12
CA TYR A 352 -5.47 -2.04 21.98
C TYR A 352 -4.09 -1.93 22.63
N GLU A 353 -3.96 -2.40 23.87
CA GLU A 353 -2.70 -2.41 24.61
C GLU A 353 -1.68 -3.37 24.00
N GLU A 354 -2.12 -4.53 23.51
CA GLU A 354 -1.29 -5.48 22.76
C GLU A 354 -0.69 -4.82 21.51
N GLY A 355 -1.50 -4.09 20.74
CA GLY A 355 -1.04 -3.37 19.55
C GLY A 355 0.04 -2.33 19.88
N ILE A 356 -0.08 -1.60 21.00
CA ILE A 356 0.95 -0.67 21.42
C ILE A 356 2.23 -1.43 21.80
N ARG A 357 2.15 -2.51 22.60
CA ARG A 357 3.33 -3.31 23.02
C ARG A 357 4.03 -3.91 21.81
N LEU A 358 3.29 -4.48 20.85
CA LEU A 358 3.86 -5.01 19.61
C LEU A 358 4.59 -3.91 18.81
N SER A 359 4.02 -2.71 18.73
CA SER A 359 4.68 -1.61 18.03
C SER A 359 5.96 -1.14 18.76
N PHE A 360 5.98 -1.15 20.08
CA PHE A 360 7.21 -0.84 20.84
C PHE A 360 8.29 -1.90 20.61
N ASP A 361 7.91 -3.19 20.65
CA ASP A 361 8.80 -4.32 20.37
C ASP A 361 9.35 -4.25 18.95
N GLU A 362 8.51 -4.01 17.96
CA GLU A 362 8.86 -3.87 16.54
C GLU A 362 10.00 -2.85 16.31
N TRP A 363 9.94 -1.75 17.02
CA TRP A 363 10.91 -0.66 16.89
C TRP A 363 12.02 -0.68 17.95
N GLY A 364 12.06 -1.69 18.83
CA GLY A 364 13.03 -1.79 19.91
C GLY A 364 12.92 -0.66 20.93
N ALA A 365 11.76 -0.03 21.03
CA ALA A 365 11.51 1.03 22.02
C ALA A 365 11.15 0.42 23.37
N THR A 366 11.50 1.11 24.46
CA THR A 366 11.20 0.67 25.84
C THR A 366 10.14 1.54 26.49
N GLY A 367 9.53 1.06 27.58
CA GLY A 367 8.58 1.84 28.38
C GLY A 367 7.12 1.75 27.89
N ALA A 368 6.74 0.72 27.12
CA ALA A 368 5.38 0.51 26.62
C ALA A 368 4.31 0.60 27.73
N ASP A 369 4.49 -0.05 28.88
CA ASP A 369 3.49 -0.05 29.96
C ASP A 369 3.30 1.34 30.59
N ALA A 370 4.38 2.11 30.76
CA ALA A 370 4.29 3.48 31.23
C ALA A 370 3.59 4.40 30.21
N TYR A 371 3.84 4.17 28.92
CA TYR A 371 3.17 4.89 27.83
C TYR A 371 1.66 4.55 27.80
N ILE A 372 1.29 3.28 27.86
CA ILE A 372 -0.11 2.79 27.90
C ILE A 372 -0.87 3.40 29.10
N ALA A 373 -0.23 3.50 30.27
CA ALA A 373 -0.86 4.05 31.47
C ALA A 373 -1.01 5.57 31.47
N ASN A 374 -0.49 6.28 30.46
CA ASN A 374 -0.52 7.74 30.44
C ASN A 374 -1.93 8.27 30.10
N SER A 375 -2.60 8.80 31.11
CA SER A 375 -3.97 9.32 31.03
C SER A 375 -4.05 10.84 30.84
N THR A 376 -2.93 11.53 30.71
CA THR A 376 -2.87 13.00 30.68
C THR A 376 -2.26 13.59 29.43
N ALA A 377 -1.32 12.89 28.78
CA ALA A 377 -0.69 13.35 27.56
C ALA A 377 -1.71 13.46 26.42
N LEU A 378 -1.59 14.53 25.65
CA LEU A 378 -2.44 14.83 24.49
C LEU A 378 -1.56 15.03 23.25
N PRO A 379 -2.12 14.85 22.04
CA PRO A 379 -1.43 15.23 20.81
C PRO A 379 -0.94 16.69 20.88
N GLY A 380 0.32 16.91 20.50
CA GLY A 380 0.92 18.23 20.52
C GLY A 380 0.46 19.12 19.37
N ASN A 381 0.73 20.41 19.48
CA ASN A 381 0.59 21.36 18.40
C ASN A 381 1.89 21.44 17.59
N HIS A 382 1.79 21.78 16.32
CA HIS A 382 2.95 22.13 15.52
C HIS A 382 3.29 23.60 15.69
N SER A 383 4.53 23.91 16.11
CA SER A 383 5.04 25.26 16.31
C SER A 383 6.14 25.56 15.29
N ASP A 384 5.85 26.39 14.29
CA ASP A 384 6.76 26.72 13.19
C ASP A 384 6.43 28.11 12.59
N GLY A 385 6.39 29.13 13.39
CA GLY A 385 6.10 30.50 12.95
C GLY A 385 4.77 30.58 12.19
N ALA A 386 4.81 31.08 10.96
CA ALA A 386 3.62 31.21 10.11
C ALA A 386 3.00 29.86 9.71
N TYR A 387 3.75 28.77 9.80
CA TYR A 387 3.32 27.42 9.40
C TYR A 387 2.78 26.60 10.57
N SER A 388 2.64 27.20 11.73
CA SER A 388 2.11 26.55 12.93
C SER A 388 0.70 26.00 12.70
N ALA A 389 0.35 24.93 13.44
CA ALA A 389 -0.98 24.33 13.40
C ALA A 389 -1.38 23.80 14.77
N THR A 390 -2.67 23.95 15.10
CA THR A 390 -3.25 23.45 16.35
C THR A 390 -3.86 22.07 16.11
N ASN A 391 -3.47 21.11 16.96
CA ASN A 391 -4.10 19.79 16.96
C ASN A 391 -5.48 19.86 17.61
N LYS A 392 -6.48 19.35 16.94
CA LYS A 392 -7.86 19.34 17.43
C LYS A 392 -8.18 18.10 18.27
N SER A 393 -7.44 16.99 18.08
CA SER A 393 -7.62 15.79 18.89
C SER A 393 -7.30 16.07 20.37
N LYS A 394 -8.12 15.50 21.25
CA LYS A 394 -7.99 15.54 22.70
C LYS A 394 -7.94 14.15 23.32
N VAL A 395 -7.65 13.15 22.50
CA VAL A 395 -7.58 11.76 22.96
C VAL A 395 -6.28 11.52 23.74
N THR A 396 -6.40 10.89 24.90
CA THR A 396 -5.27 10.41 25.71
C THR A 396 -4.91 8.97 25.31
N ILE A 397 -3.73 8.49 25.75
CA ILE A 397 -3.28 7.13 25.44
C ILE A 397 -4.03 6.12 26.29
N ALA A 398 -4.09 6.30 27.62
CA ALA A 398 -4.68 5.32 28.52
C ALA A 398 -6.12 5.00 28.16
N TRP A 399 -6.44 3.70 28.13
CA TRP A 399 -7.80 3.21 27.94
C TRP A 399 -8.69 3.63 29.12
N ASN A 400 -9.93 3.97 28.85
CA ASN A 400 -10.92 4.28 29.88
C ASN A 400 -12.26 3.62 29.46
N GLU A 401 -12.75 2.68 30.27
CA GLU A 401 -13.99 1.97 29.95
C GLU A 401 -15.22 2.89 29.94
N SER A 402 -15.19 4.02 30.65
CA SER A 402 -16.28 5.01 30.62
C SER A 402 -16.27 5.94 29.41
N ASP A 403 -15.23 5.89 28.56
CA ASP A 403 -15.23 6.65 27.30
C ASP A 403 -16.35 6.11 26.36
N SER A 404 -16.92 6.99 25.54
CA SER A 404 -17.87 6.59 24.48
C SER A 404 -17.17 5.65 23.47
N ALA A 405 -17.98 4.88 22.76
CA ALA A 405 -17.47 4.01 21.67
C ALA A 405 -16.68 4.81 20.63
N GLU A 406 -17.13 6.02 20.29
CA GLU A 406 -16.47 6.92 19.35
C GLU A 406 -15.08 7.35 19.86
N LYS A 407 -14.96 7.71 21.13
CA LYS A 407 -13.68 8.09 21.72
C LYS A 407 -12.73 6.90 21.86
N LYS A 408 -13.26 5.69 22.15
CA LYS A 408 -12.48 4.45 22.12
C LYS A 408 -11.98 4.15 20.69
N LEU A 409 -12.80 4.35 19.68
CA LEU A 409 -12.41 4.23 18.27
C LEU A 409 -11.29 5.21 17.92
N GLU A 410 -11.41 6.48 18.32
CA GLU A 410 -10.35 7.48 18.10
C GLU A 410 -9.01 7.02 18.71
N LYS A 411 -9.02 6.47 19.94
CA LYS A 411 -7.79 5.91 20.56
C LYS A 411 -7.20 4.78 19.75
N ILE A 412 -8.03 3.81 19.34
CA ILE A 412 -7.59 2.66 18.55
C ILE A 412 -6.96 3.12 17.24
N ILE A 413 -7.65 3.96 16.48
CA ILE A 413 -7.18 4.41 15.18
C ILE A 413 -5.93 5.30 15.30
N THR A 414 -5.86 6.16 16.31
CA THR A 414 -4.68 7.00 16.55
C THR A 414 -3.44 6.16 16.84
N GLN A 415 -3.54 5.16 17.73
CA GLN A 415 -2.39 4.31 18.05
C GLN A 415 -2.06 3.34 16.92
N LYS A 416 -3.06 2.80 16.20
CA LYS A 416 -2.85 2.04 14.97
C LYS A 416 -2.09 2.86 13.92
N TRP A 417 -2.50 4.10 13.71
CA TRP A 417 -1.85 5.02 12.78
C TRP A 417 -0.38 5.28 13.17
N ILE A 418 -0.09 5.54 14.45
CA ILE A 418 1.30 5.68 14.92
C ILE A 418 2.08 4.38 14.67
N ALA A 419 1.50 3.22 15.00
CA ALA A 419 2.15 1.92 14.87
C ALA A 419 2.43 1.53 13.41
N ASN A 420 1.56 1.94 12.49
CA ASN A 420 1.68 1.63 11.05
C ASN A 420 2.66 2.54 10.30
N PHE A 421 3.33 3.50 10.97
CA PHE A 421 4.38 4.28 10.30
C PHE A 421 5.45 3.35 9.69
N PRO A 422 5.82 3.50 8.42
CA PRO A 422 5.48 4.54 7.45
C PRO A 422 4.44 4.11 6.39
N LEU A 423 3.63 3.08 6.64
CA LEU A 423 2.65 2.51 5.70
C LEU A 423 1.51 3.52 5.40
N GLY A 424 1.81 4.53 4.60
CA GLY A 424 0.97 5.70 4.38
C GLY A 424 -0.42 5.39 3.83
N LEU A 425 -0.55 4.36 2.99
CA LEU A 425 -1.84 3.93 2.44
C LEU A 425 -2.81 3.52 3.55
N GLU A 426 -2.33 2.78 4.56
CA GLU A 426 -3.18 2.33 5.66
C GLU A 426 -3.61 3.50 6.56
N GLY A 427 -2.69 4.43 6.85
CA GLY A 427 -3.03 5.66 7.58
C GLY A 427 -4.05 6.53 6.85
N TRP A 428 -3.88 6.70 5.53
CA TRP A 428 -4.83 7.43 4.68
C TRP A 428 -6.17 6.72 4.56
N SER A 429 -6.17 5.40 4.51
CA SER A 429 -7.40 4.61 4.43
C SER A 429 -8.21 4.66 5.72
N ASP A 430 -7.54 4.56 6.88
CA ASP A 430 -8.22 4.71 8.16
C ASP A 430 -8.82 6.10 8.34
N PHE A 431 -8.10 7.17 7.95
CA PHE A 431 -8.64 8.52 7.94
C PHE A 431 -9.89 8.63 7.08
N ARG A 432 -9.87 8.12 5.84
CA ARG A 432 -11.04 8.15 4.94
C ARG A 432 -12.22 7.33 5.45
N ARG A 433 -11.94 6.23 6.17
CA ARG A 433 -12.96 5.31 6.68
C ARG A 433 -13.59 5.78 7.99
N THR A 434 -12.81 6.42 8.87
CA THR A 434 -13.23 6.73 10.24
C THR A 434 -13.25 8.23 10.58
N GLY A 435 -12.54 9.06 9.83
CA GLY A 435 -12.30 10.46 10.13
C GLY A 435 -11.16 10.70 11.12
N TYR A 436 -10.45 9.64 11.55
CA TYR A 436 -9.33 9.66 12.49
C TYR A 436 -8.03 9.16 11.84
N PRO A 437 -6.84 9.59 12.36
CA PRO A 437 -6.62 10.66 13.34
C PRO A 437 -6.87 12.05 12.74
N TYR A 438 -6.78 13.11 13.55
CA TYR A 438 -6.76 14.46 13.00
C TYR A 438 -5.43 14.70 12.26
N ILE A 439 -5.52 14.84 10.95
CA ILE A 439 -4.39 15.18 10.08
C ILE A 439 -4.46 16.68 9.77
N TYR A 440 -3.33 17.40 9.94
CA TYR A 440 -3.28 18.80 9.59
C TYR A 440 -3.56 18.98 8.09
N PRO A 441 -4.55 19.79 7.70
CA PRO A 441 -4.75 20.11 6.29
C PRO A 441 -3.51 20.82 5.72
N PRO A 442 -3.24 20.76 4.43
CA PRO A 442 -2.09 21.44 3.85
C PRO A 442 -2.16 22.95 4.09
N PHE A 443 -1.00 23.59 4.30
CA PHE A 443 -0.91 25.06 4.44
C PHE A 443 -1.46 25.77 3.20
N ASN A 444 -1.10 25.27 2.01
CA ASN A 444 -1.69 25.67 0.75
C ASN A 444 -2.40 24.46 0.12
N ASN A 445 -3.72 24.53 0.04
CA ASN A 445 -4.53 23.56 -0.69
C ASN A 445 -4.67 24.06 -2.14
N LEU A 446 -4.05 23.33 -3.07
CA LEU A 446 -4.03 23.67 -4.49
C LEU A 446 -4.94 22.76 -5.32
N SER A 447 -5.89 22.06 -4.71
CA SER A 447 -6.83 21.17 -5.39
C SER A 447 -7.88 21.89 -6.26
N ASN A 448 -7.86 23.20 -6.33
CA ASN A 448 -8.88 24.02 -7.04
C ASN A 448 -10.32 23.72 -6.57
N GLY A 449 -10.49 23.37 -5.29
CA GLY A 449 -11.78 23.06 -4.69
C GLY A 449 -12.24 21.61 -4.86
N GLU A 450 -11.43 20.74 -5.47
CA GLU A 450 -11.73 19.30 -5.56
C GLU A 450 -11.67 18.61 -4.18
N CYS A 451 -10.71 18.98 -3.35
CA CYS A 451 -10.52 18.45 -2.00
C CYS A 451 -10.68 19.57 -0.97
N SER A 452 -11.58 19.39 0.01
CA SER A 452 -11.68 20.33 1.13
C SER A 452 -10.66 19.98 2.23
N ASP A 453 -10.34 20.95 3.08
CA ASP A 453 -9.33 20.79 4.14
C ASP A 453 -9.71 19.75 5.20
N ASP A 454 -11.00 19.62 5.50
CA ASP A 454 -11.53 18.67 6.49
C ASP A 454 -11.64 17.24 5.95
N ARG A 455 -11.82 17.09 4.65
CA ARG A 455 -11.99 15.78 4.02
C ARG A 455 -10.71 15.23 3.40
N GLY A 456 -9.80 16.11 3.04
CA GLY A 456 -8.54 15.75 2.36
C GLY A 456 -8.74 15.09 0.99
N GLN A 457 -7.67 14.52 0.49
CA GLN A 457 -7.70 13.68 -0.72
C GLN A 457 -8.56 12.43 -0.46
N ARG A 458 -9.53 12.13 -1.33
CA ARG A 458 -10.48 11.02 -1.15
C ARG A 458 -10.15 9.81 -2.01
N ARG A 459 -9.61 10.01 -3.20
CA ARG A 459 -9.17 8.98 -4.13
C ARG A 459 -8.09 9.52 -5.08
N VAL A 460 -7.59 8.66 -5.94
CA VAL A 460 -6.74 9.04 -7.06
C VAL A 460 -7.55 8.87 -8.35
N ARG A 461 -7.55 9.89 -9.19
CA ARG A 461 -8.25 9.88 -10.48
C ARG A 461 -7.71 8.77 -11.39
N PHE A 462 -8.53 8.32 -12.34
CA PHE A 462 -8.06 7.46 -13.42
C PHE A 462 -7.00 8.19 -14.25
N SER A 463 -6.01 7.45 -14.74
CA SER A 463 -4.94 8.06 -15.51
C SER A 463 -5.44 8.58 -16.88
N ALA A 464 -4.80 9.61 -17.41
CA ALA A 464 -5.08 10.10 -18.75
C ALA A 464 -4.90 9.00 -19.83
N ASP A 465 -4.00 8.04 -19.60
CA ASP A 465 -3.78 6.91 -20.49
C ASP A 465 -5.02 6.01 -20.61
N GLU A 466 -5.78 5.82 -19.52
CA GLU A 466 -7.02 5.04 -19.55
C GLU A 466 -8.10 5.72 -20.42
N TYR A 467 -8.22 7.04 -20.32
CA TYR A 467 -9.12 7.80 -21.21
C TYR A 467 -8.72 7.71 -22.69
N LEU A 468 -7.43 7.62 -22.98
CA LEU A 468 -6.93 7.50 -24.36
C LEU A 468 -7.05 6.08 -24.92
N ARG A 469 -6.72 5.07 -24.10
CA ARG A 469 -6.54 3.69 -24.57
C ARG A 469 -7.74 2.79 -24.29
N ASN A 470 -8.52 3.06 -23.25
CA ASN A 470 -9.67 2.26 -22.80
C ASN A 470 -10.91 3.14 -22.56
N SER A 471 -11.08 4.18 -23.35
CA SER A 471 -12.00 5.31 -23.14
C SER A 471 -13.43 4.89 -22.78
N ALA A 472 -14.03 3.96 -23.52
CA ALA A 472 -15.42 3.54 -23.30
C ALA A 472 -15.60 2.89 -21.90
N ASN A 473 -14.66 2.04 -21.51
CA ASN A 473 -14.70 1.36 -20.20
C ASN A 473 -14.40 2.36 -19.07
N THR A 474 -13.44 3.28 -19.26
CA THR A 474 -13.12 4.33 -18.29
C THR A 474 -14.32 5.26 -18.06
N LEU A 475 -15.00 5.69 -19.10
CA LEU A 475 -16.23 6.51 -18.99
C LEU A 475 -17.37 5.77 -18.29
N ASN A 476 -17.44 4.43 -18.44
CA ASN A 476 -18.38 3.62 -17.67
C ASN A 476 -17.95 3.51 -16.21
N ALA A 477 -16.66 3.35 -15.92
CA ALA A 477 -16.13 3.34 -14.56
C ALA A 477 -16.41 4.65 -13.81
N VAL A 478 -16.32 5.80 -14.48
CA VAL A 478 -16.69 7.11 -13.89
C VAL A 478 -18.14 7.12 -13.39
N LYS A 479 -19.08 6.45 -14.11
CA LYS A 479 -20.49 6.37 -13.69
C LYS A 479 -20.70 5.48 -12.46
N MET A 480 -19.76 4.57 -12.17
CA MET A 480 -19.79 3.71 -10.98
C MET A 480 -19.33 4.46 -9.72
N LEU A 481 -18.60 5.57 -9.87
CA LEU A 481 -18.16 6.39 -8.74
C LEU A 481 -19.35 7.05 -8.02
N SER A 482 -19.25 7.20 -6.71
CA SER A 482 -20.33 7.71 -5.86
C SER A 482 -20.87 9.09 -6.28
N SER A 483 -20.03 9.93 -6.87
CA SER A 483 -20.42 11.27 -7.38
C SER A 483 -20.72 11.28 -8.88
N GLY A 484 -20.45 10.18 -9.60
CA GLY A 484 -20.48 10.14 -11.07
C GLY A 484 -19.41 11.03 -11.73
N ARG A 485 -18.38 11.44 -10.98
CA ARG A 485 -17.28 12.30 -11.43
C ARG A 485 -15.94 11.73 -11.05
N ASP A 486 -14.99 11.74 -11.98
CA ASP A 486 -13.59 11.40 -11.73
C ASP A 486 -12.87 12.59 -11.09
N SER A 487 -13.00 12.73 -9.79
CA SER A 487 -12.44 13.81 -8.98
C SER A 487 -11.68 13.23 -7.79
N ASP A 488 -10.59 13.88 -7.41
CA ASP A 488 -9.80 13.53 -6.23
C ASP A 488 -10.59 13.68 -4.92
N GLY A 489 -11.66 14.48 -4.92
CA GLY A 489 -12.59 14.65 -3.80
C GLY A 489 -13.77 13.67 -3.78
N THR A 490 -13.87 12.73 -4.74
CA THR A 490 -14.94 11.73 -4.78
C THR A 490 -14.68 10.61 -3.79
N ASP A 491 -15.65 10.30 -2.94
CA ASP A 491 -15.55 9.18 -2.01
C ASP A 491 -15.58 7.85 -2.72
N LEU A 492 -14.74 6.93 -2.24
CA LEU A 492 -14.86 5.52 -2.52
C LEU A 492 -16.08 4.93 -1.79
N TRP A 493 -16.59 3.82 -2.27
CA TRP A 493 -17.78 3.16 -1.73
C TRP A 493 -17.69 2.90 -0.22
N TRP A 494 -16.55 2.42 0.26
CA TRP A 494 -16.30 2.06 1.66
C TRP A 494 -15.94 3.27 2.56
N ALA A 495 -15.69 4.46 1.99
CA ALA A 495 -15.20 5.61 2.73
C ALA A 495 -16.33 6.32 3.49
N LEU A 496 -16.00 6.96 4.62
CA LEU A 496 -16.89 7.82 5.37
C LEU A 496 -17.22 9.08 4.56
N LYS A 497 -18.51 9.41 4.46
CA LYS A 497 -18.97 10.56 3.67
C LYS A 497 -18.73 11.91 4.36
N GLU A 498 -18.62 11.90 5.70
CA GLU A 498 -18.54 13.13 6.51
C GLU A 498 -17.13 13.75 6.57
N GLY A 499 -16.07 12.97 6.33
CA GLY A 499 -14.68 13.46 6.45
C GLY A 499 -14.14 13.41 7.86
N SER A 500 -13.27 14.36 8.26
CA SER A 500 -12.69 14.44 9.60
C SER A 500 -13.77 14.62 10.67
N LYS A 501 -13.56 14.01 11.82
CA LYS A 501 -14.45 14.12 13.01
C LYS A 501 -14.16 15.36 13.89
N TYR A 502 -13.33 16.31 13.39
CA TYR A 502 -12.89 17.47 14.16
C TYR A 502 -13.30 18.81 13.59
#